data_4ecf2f6cb50c56413c24b8e9a1206f7d
#
_entry.id   4ecf2f6cb50c56413c24b8e9a1206f7d
#
_cell.length_a   1.000
_cell.length_b   1.000
_cell.length_c   1.000
_cell.angle_alpha   90.00
_cell.angle_beta   90.00
_cell.angle_gamma   90.00
#
_symmetry.space_group_name_H-M   'P 1'
#
loop_
_entity.id
_entity.type
_entity.pdbx_description
1 polymer ?
#
loop_
_entity_poly.entity_id
_entity_poly.type
_entity_poly.pdbx_seq_one_letter_code
_entity_poly.pdbx_strand_id
1 'polypeptide(L)'
;MPIHPAFVPLLPVLLMVPAISAQQATQSVNDVDVIQATTDANDRMTVPVRVGNKGPFNFLIDTGSQNTVVSSALANQLSLQPNAKARLVGVAGEQMVNTVSIDQMDLGTRSYYSVRAPTLERSNIGADGILGLDSLQGQRVLIDFSKGVILVNDAKTLGGNRGFDIVVTARRRSGQLIVTDAKIDGVRVSVIIDTGAEYSIGNRALQDALRNRSPQGQAMLRSVTGQEILADLALARSLMIDNIQFSNVLVAYADSPPFKVLGLDKKPALFLGMRDMRSLERIAIDFSTRKIYFDMPDAAFAN
;
A
#
# COMPACT_ATOMS: atom_id res chain seq x y z
N MET A 1 35.93 17.30 98.50
CA MET A 1 35.05 16.34 97.84
C MET A 1 34.82 16.84 96.46
N PRO A 2 35.38 16.22 95.41
CA PRO A 2 35.21 16.64 94.03
C PRO A 2 34.04 15.89 93.41
N ILE A 3 33.23 16.64 92.66
CA ILE A 3 32.08 16.19 91.95
C ILE A 3 32.58 15.76 90.57
N HIS A 4 32.30 14.50 90.20
CA HIS A 4 32.61 13.97 88.87
C HIS A 4 31.49 14.39 87.88
N PRO A 5 31.82 14.84 86.66
CA PRO A 5 30.81 15.02 85.61
C PRO A 5 30.52 13.71 84.92
N ALA A 6 29.24 13.42 84.76
CA ALA A 6 28.71 12.28 84.00
C ALA A 6 28.96 12.43 82.50
N PHE A 7 29.53 11.41 81.87
CA PHE A 7 29.75 11.32 80.44
C PHE A 7 28.46 10.77 79.80
N VAL A 8 27.83 11.55 78.90
CA VAL A 8 26.73 11.13 78.10
C VAL A 8 27.24 10.73 76.70
N PRO A 9 27.04 9.48 76.25
CA PRO A 9 27.48 9.10 74.90
C PRO A 9 26.52 9.66 73.86
N LEU A 10 27.05 10.45 72.91
CA LEU A 10 26.33 10.82 71.66
C LEU A 10 26.23 9.59 70.75
N LEU A 11 24.98 9.14 70.49
CA LEU A 11 24.71 8.24 69.44
C LEU A 11 24.75 8.98 68.07
N PRO A 12 25.41 8.41 67.05
CA PRO A 12 25.35 8.98 65.70
C PRO A 12 23.97 8.76 65.10
N VAL A 13 23.29 9.82 64.73
CA VAL A 13 22.08 9.83 63.93
C VAL A 13 22.48 9.44 62.51
N LEU A 14 22.17 8.24 62.11
CA LEU A 14 22.29 7.76 60.71
C LEU A 14 21.19 8.39 59.89
N LEU A 15 21.51 9.43 59.12
CA LEU A 15 20.60 10.00 58.11
C LEU A 15 20.45 8.99 56.97
N MET A 16 19.34 8.25 56.95
CA MET A 16 18.90 7.51 55.76
C MET A 16 18.46 8.51 54.67
N VAL A 17 19.31 8.69 53.67
CA VAL A 17 18.90 9.32 52.41
C VAL A 17 18.07 8.32 51.64
N PRO A 18 16.81 8.63 51.30
CA PRO A 18 16.06 7.73 50.43
C PRO A 18 16.74 7.71 49.07
N ALA A 19 17.17 6.53 48.62
CA ALA A 19 17.57 6.30 47.26
C ALA A 19 16.34 6.51 46.35
N ILE A 20 16.31 7.66 45.68
CA ILE A 20 15.39 7.88 44.57
C ILE A 20 15.84 6.91 43.46
N SER A 21 15.17 5.77 43.38
CA SER A 21 15.23 4.92 42.19
C SER A 21 14.76 5.78 41.03
N ALA A 22 15.68 6.27 40.23
CA ALA A 22 15.42 6.75 38.89
C ALA A 22 14.93 5.53 38.08
N GLN A 23 13.64 5.30 38.13
CA GLN A 23 12.96 4.47 37.17
C GLN A 23 13.13 5.20 35.85
N GLN A 24 14.18 4.84 35.13
CA GLN A 24 14.30 5.16 33.72
C GLN A 24 13.06 4.59 33.09
N ALA A 25 12.11 5.49 32.79
CA ALA A 25 11.10 5.22 31.81
C ALA A 25 11.87 4.92 30.53
N THR A 26 12.04 3.64 30.24
CA THR A 26 12.32 3.14 28.91
C THR A 26 11.12 3.61 28.10
N GLN A 27 11.23 4.80 27.49
CA GLN A 27 10.38 5.17 26.38
C GLN A 27 10.55 4.03 25.37
N SER A 28 9.54 3.19 25.30
CA SER A 28 9.40 2.20 24.24
C SER A 28 9.59 2.94 22.92
N VAL A 29 10.68 2.64 22.25
CA VAL A 29 10.93 3.02 20.87
C VAL A 29 9.70 2.61 20.10
N ASN A 30 8.96 3.61 19.65
CA ASN A 30 7.82 3.60 18.74
C ASN A 30 7.45 2.20 18.26
N ASP A 31 6.32 1.68 18.73
CA ASP A 31 5.64 0.56 18.11
C ASP A 31 5.30 0.97 16.67
N VAL A 32 6.19 0.66 15.75
CA VAL A 32 5.86 0.61 14.32
C VAL A 32 4.88 -0.54 14.22
N ASP A 33 3.64 -0.25 13.87
CA ASP A 33 2.65 -1.29 13.65
C ASP A 33 3.10 -2.17 12.48
N VAL A 34 3.77 -3.27 12.81
CA VAL A 34 4.11 -4.31 11.84
C VAL A 34 2.84 -5.11 11.56
N ILE A 35 2.25 -4.87 10.41
CA ILE A 35 1.06 -5.58 9.97
C ILE A 35 1.53 -6.78 9.17
N GLN A 36 1.33 -7.99 9.72
CA GLN A 36 1.60 -9.21 8.97
C GLN A 36 0.62 -9.28 7.80
N ALA A 37 1.17 -9.28 6.59
CA ALA A 37 0.40 -9.46 5.38
C ALA A 37 0.22 -10.96 5.10
N THR A 38 -0.93 -11.31 4.55
CA THR A 38 -1.18 -12.61 3.94
C THR A 38 -1.37 -12.42 2.44
N THR A 39 -1.09 -13.46 1.66
CA THR A 39 -1.27 -13.42 0.21
C THR A 39 -2.60 -14.08 -0.15
N ASP A 40 -3.37 -13.47 -1.03
CA ASP A 40 -4.60 -14.06 -1.58
C ASP A 40 -4.28 -15.05 -2.73
N ALA A 41 -5.33 -15.66 -3.31
CA ALA A 41 -5.18 -16.62 -4.41
C ALA A 41 -4.56 -16.01 -5.71
N ASN A 42 -4.48 -14.68 -5.81
CA ASN A 42 -3.89 -13.94 -6.93
C ASN A 42 -2.58 -13.26 -6.53
N ASP A 43 -1.89 -13.77 -5.52
CA ASP A 43 -0.63 -13.20 -5.01
C ASP A 43 -0.71 -11.73 -4.56
N ARG A 44 -1.90 -11.20 -4.27
CA ARG A 44 -2.08 -9.85 -3.73
C ARG A 44 -2.01 -9.89 -2.21
N MET A 45 -1.47 -8.82 -1.62
CA MET A 45 -1.24 -8.77 -0.18
C MET A 45 -2.46 -8.19 0.57
N THR A 46 -2.91 -8.89 1.60
CA THR A 46 -3.99 -8.45 2.49
C THR A 46 -3.47 -8.11 3.88
N VAL A 47 -4.18 -7.23 4.55
CA VAL A 47 -3.91 -6.79 5.92
C VAL A 47 -5.15 -6.94 6.79
N PRO A 48 -5.00 -7.22 8.10
CA PRO A 48 -6.10 -7.31 9.03
C PRO A 48 -6.65 -5.91 9.36
N VAL A 49 -7.95 -5.72 9.13
CA VAL A 49 -8.70 -4.49 9.41
C VAL A 49 -9.83 -4.78 10.38
N ARG A 50 -10.05 -3.93 11.36
CA ARG A 50 -11.24 -3.98 12.22
C ARG A 50 -12.27 -2.97 11.72
N VAL A 51 -13.54 -3.34 11.78
CA VAL A 51 -14.66 -2.46 11.45
C VAL A 51 -15.53 -2.31 12.71
N GLY A 52 -15.50 -1.13 13.31
CA GLY A 52 -16.00 -0.94 14.66
C GLY A 52 -15.27 -1.87 15.63
N ASN A 53 -16.02 -2.59 16.47
CA ASN A 53 -15.44 -3.52 17.44
C ASN A 53 -15.29 -4.96 16.91
N LYS A 54 -15.51 -5.20 15.60
CA LYS A 54 -15.50 -6.52 14.99
C LYS A 54 -14.29 -6.73 14.09
N GLY A 55 -13.90 -7.98 13.88
CA GLY A 55 -12.76 -8.38 13.06
C GLY A 55 -11.69 -9.12 13.87
N PRO A 56 -10.47 -9.30 13.32
CA PRO A 56 -10.01 -8.68 12.08
C PRO A 56 -10.62 -9.29 10.80
N PHE A 57 -10.75 -8.47 9.76
CA PHE A 57 -11.15 -8.86 8.41
C PHE A 57 -9.98 -8.61 7.46
N ASN A 58 -9.89 -9.39 6.38
CA ASN A 58 -8.77 -9.30 5.43
C ASN A 58 -9.09 -8.27 4.33
N PHE A 59 -8.32 -7.19 4.27
CA PHE A 59 -8.44 -6.15 3.24
C PHE A 59 -7.20 -6.12 2.37
N LEU A 60 -7.40 -6.03 1.05
CA LEU A 60 -6.32 -5.74 0.11
C LEU A 60 -5.83 -4.30 0.29
N ILE A 61 -4.55 -4.05 0.12
CA ILE A 61 -4.02 -2.70 -0.08
C ILE A 61 -3.93 -2.44 -1.58
N ASP A 62 -4.67 -1.43 -2.05
CA ASP A 62 -4.79 -1.14 -3.47
C ASP A 62 -4.48 0.35 -3.74
N THR A 63 -3.25 0.62 -4.19
CA THR A 63 -2.79 1.96 -4.55
C THR A 63 -3.33 2.43 -5.91
N GLY A 64 -3.95 1.54 -6.69
CA GLY A 64 -4.72 1.85 -7.89
C GLY A 64 -6.17 2.28 -7.62
N SER A 65 -6.72 1.93 -6.44
CA SER A 65 -8.08 2.27 -6.04
C SER A 65 -8.16 3.64 -5.36
N GLN A 66 -9.12 4.48 -5.78
CA GLN A 66 -9.34 5.78 -5.14
C GLN A 66 -10.06 5.67 -3.79
N ASN A 67 -10.93 4.67 -3.64
CA ASN A 67 -11.80 4.52 -2.49
C ASN A 67 -11.63 3.16 -1.82
N THR A 68 -11.76 3.17 -0.51
CA THR A 68 -11.92 1.97 0.30
C THR A 68 -13.25 1.30 -0.05
N VAL A 69 -13.22 -0.02 -0.20
CA VAL A 69 -14.36 -0.86 -0.61
C VAL A 69 -14.59 -1.91 0.46
N VAL A 70 -15.84 -2.31 0.67
CA VAL A 70 -16.20 -3.44 1.54
C VAL A 70 -16.97 -4.48 0.74
N SER A 71 -16.78 -5.77 1.03
CA SER A 71 -17.57 -6.80 0.37
C SER A 71 -19.04 -6.72 0.78
N SER A 72 -19.96 -7.02 -0.15
CA SER A 72 -21.39 -7.10 0.14
C SER A 72 -21.68 -8.08 1.27
N ALA A 73 -20.94 -9.18 1.35
CA ALA A 73 -21.06 -10.17 2.42
C ALA A 73 -20.68 -9.57 3.78
N LEU A 74 -19.55 -8.85 3.87
CA LEU A 74 -19.13 -8.20 5.11
C LEU A 74 -20.08 -7.07 5.50
N ALA A 75 -20.53 -6.24 4.55
CA ALA A 75 -21.49 -5.16 4.81
C ALA A 75 -22.80 -5.70 5.43
N ASN A 76 -23.31 -6.81 4.91
CA ASN A 76 -24.51 -7.49 5.43
C ASN A 76 -24.23 -8.10 6.82
N GLN A 77 -23.11 -8.80 7.00
CA GLN A 77 -22.72 -9.42 8.29
C GLN A 77 -22.63 -8.38 9.41
N LEU A 78 -22.14 -7.18 9.08
CA LEU A 78 -21.98 -6.08 10.03
C LEU A 78 -23.22 -5.18 10.14
N SER A 79 -24.24 -5.40 9.30
CA SER A 79 -25.45 -4.57 9.20
C SER A 79 -25.09 -3.09 8.96
N LEU A 80 -24.13 -2.82 8.07
CA LEU A 80 -23.69 -1.46 7.77
C LEU A 80 -24.83 -0.67 7.12
N GLN A 81 -24.94 0.61 7.46
CA GLN A 81 -26.02 1.46 7.00
C GLN A 81 -25.85 1.79 5.52
N PRO A 82 -26.88 1.55 4.67
CA PRO A 82 -26.86 1.92 3.27
C PRO A 82 -26.70 3.44 3.09
N ASN A 83 -25.99 3.80 2.02
CA ASN A 83 -25.79 5.17 1.59
C ASN A 83 -26.14 5.33 0.09
N ALA A 84 -26.01 6.54 -0.46
CA ALA A 84 -26.32 6.79 -1.87
C ALA A 84 -25.40 5.97 -2.79
N LYS A 85 -25.92 5.55 -3.96
CA LYS A 85 -25.11 4.87 -4.98
C LYS A 85 -23.96 5.75 -5.45
N ALA A 86 -22.88 5.12 -5.89
CA ALA A 86 -21.74 5.76 -6.49
C ALA A 86 -21.36 5.11 -7.83
N ARG A 87 -20.81 5.89 -8.74
CA ARG A 87 -20.20 5.38 -9.96
C ARG A 87 -18.81 4.86 -9.64
N LEU A 88 -18.56 3.60 -9.92
CA LEU A 88 -17.27 2.96 -9.79
C LEU A 88 -16.69 2.70 -11.18
N VAL A 89 -15.42 3.09 -11.36
CA VAL A 89 -14.65 2.86 -12.58
C VAL A 89 -13.64 1.75 -12.29
N GLY A 90 -13.83 0.61 -12.91
CA GLY A 90 -12.93 -0.53 -12.80
C GLY A 90 -12.13 -0.74 -14.07
N VAL A 91 -11.21 -1.70 -14.05
CA VAL A 91 -10.31 -2.02 -15.17
C VAL A 91 -11.05 -2.40 -16.45
N ALA A 92 -12.23 -3.02 -16.32
CA ALA A 92 -13.02 -3.54 -17.44
C ALA A 92 -14.31 -2.76 -17.73
N GLY A 93 -14.55 -1.64 -17.05
CA GLY A 93 -15.77 -0.87 -17.27
C GLY A 93 -16.16 0.03 -16.11
N GLU A 94 -17.34 0.62 -16.24
CA GLU A 94 -17.95 1.50 -15.24
C GLU A 94 -19.29 0.95 -14.78
N GLN A 95 -19.63 1.12 -13.51
CA GLN A 95 -20.87 0.61 -12.94
C GLN A 95 -21.36 1.48 -11.79
N MET A 96 -22.69 1.62 -11.66
CA MET A 96 -23.31 2.16 -10.45
C MET A 96 -23.38 1.08 -9.38
N VAL A 97 -22.76 1.32 -8.23
CA VAL A 97 -22.71 0.39 -7.11
C VAL A 97 -23.37 0.97 -5.86
N ASN A 98 -23.86 0.12 -4.98
CA ASN A 98 -24.34 0.53 -3.67
C ASN A 98 -23.16 0.99 -2.82
N THR A 99 -23.40 1.86 -1.85
CA THR A 99 -22.42 2.25 -0.85
C THR A 99 -22.99 2.10 0.54
N VAL A 100 -22.12 1.95 1.53
CA VAL A 100 -22.45 1.91 2.95
C VAL A 100 -21.60 2.92 3.71
N SER A 101 -22.07 3.27 4.92
CA SER A 101 -21.31 4.08 5.87
C SER A 101 -20.63 3.17 6.89
N ILE A 102 -19.34 3.40 7.11
CA ILE A 102 -18.55 2.77 8.17
C ILE A 102 -18.15 3.86 9.14
N ASP A 103 -18.66 3.79 10.38
CA ASP A 103 -18.42 4.81 11.39
C ASP A 103 -16.96 4.85 11.80
N GLN A 104 -16.36 3.67 12.03
CA GLN A 104 -14.97 3.50 12.39
C GLN A 104 -14.38 2.25 11.74
N MET A 105 -13.17 2.40 11.24
CA MET A 105 -12.34 1.32 10.67
C MET A 105 -10.92 1.48 11.18
N ASP A 106 -10.31 0.40 11.67
CA ASP A 106 -8.96 0.45 12.26
C ASP A 106 -8.00 -0.44 11.48
N LEU A 107 -6.82 0.10 11.19
CA LEU A 107 -5.67 -0.60 10.62
C LEU A 107 -4.49 -0.41 11.56
N GLY A 108 -4.10 -1.46 12.28
CA GLY A 108 -3.12 -1.34 13.34
C GLY A 108 -3.61 -0.37 14.43
N THR A 109 -2.81 0.63 14.78
CA THR A 109 -3.16 1.69 15.73
C THR A 109 -3.90 2.87 15.09
N ARG A 110 -4.12 2.85 13.78
CA ARG A 110 -4.78 3.95 13.06
C ARG A 110 -6.27 3.72 12.92
N SER A 111 -7.04 4.77 13.19
CA SER A 111 -8.49 4.79 13.03
C SER A 111 -8.90 5.74 11.90
N TYR A 112 -9.82 5.28 11.08
CA TYR A 112 -10.49 6.03 10.01
C TYR A 112 -11.96 6.15 10.37
N TYR A 113 -12.52 7.34 10.25
CA TYR A 113 -13.88 7.63 10.65
C TYR A 113 -14.74 8.08 9.48
N SER A 114 -16.03 7.75 9.55
CA SER A 114 -17.03 8.19 8.56
C SER A 114 -16.65 7.79 7.12
N VAL A 115 -16.14 6.57 6.94
CA VAL A 115 -15.73 6.06 5.64
C VAL A 115 -16.98 5.69 4.84
N ARG A 116 -17.13 6.25 3.64
CA ARG A 116 -18.17 5.87 2.68
C ARG A 116 -17.57 4.85 1.71
N ALA A 117 -17.99 3.59 1.82
CA ALA A 117 -17.43 2.49 1.07
C ALA A 117 -18.42 1.95 0.03
N PRO A 118 -18.05 1.86 -1.26
CA PRO A 118 -18.74 1.02 -2.24
C PRO A 118 -18.81 -0.42 -1.76
N THR A 119 -19.91 -1.12 -2.10
CA THR A 119 -20.05 -2.55 -1.83
C THR A 119 -19.89 -3.34 -3.11
N LEU A 120 -19.04 -4.37 -3.08
CA LEU A 120 -18.76 -5.26 -4.22
C LEU A 120 -18.82 -6.72 -3.78
N GLU A 121 -18.99 -7.61 -4.75
CA GLU A 121 -19.01 -9.05 -4.47
C GLU A 121 -17.64 -9.55 -4.01
N ARG A 122 -17.61 -10.30 -2.90
CA ARG A 122 -16.38 -10.86 -2.34
C ARG A 122 -15.64 -11.75 -3.34
N SER A 123 -16.36 -12.50 -4.17
CA SER A 123 -15.79 -13.35 -5.23
C SER A 123 -15.00 -12.56 -6.28
N ASN A 124 -15.33 -11.29 -6.49
CA ASN A 124 -14.62 -10.41 -7.42
C ASN A 124 -13.44 -9.68 -6.76
N ILE A 125 -13.57 -9.35 -5.46
CA ILE A 125 -12.50 -8.70 -4.69
C ILE A 125 -11.41 -9.73 -4.33
N GLY A 126 -11.79 -10.93 -3.91
CA GLY A 126 -10.91 -11.95 -3.34
C GLY A 126 -10.62 -11.77 -1.85
N ALA A 127 -11.18 -10.72 -1.21
CA ALA A 127 -10.98 -10.37 0.19
C ALA A 127 -12.29 -9.83 0.80
N ASP A 128 -12.25 -9.47 2.09
CA ASP A 128 -13.37 -8.84 2.78
C ASP A 128 -13.57 -7.37 2.37
N GLY A 129 -12.51 -6.73 1.85
CA GLY A 129 -12.53 -5.36 1.35
C GLY A 129 -11.24 -4.94 0.70
N ILE A 130 -11.17 -3.67 0.33
CA ILE A 130 -10.02 -2.99 -0.28
C ILE A 130 -9.77 -1.70 0.50
N LEU A 131 -8.54 -1.46 0.92
CA LEU A 131 -8.06 -0.16 1.40
C LEU A 131 -7.58 0.65 0.20
N GLY A 132 -8.31 1.70 -0.13
CA GLY A 132 -7.98 2.61 -1.21
C GLY A 132 -7.22 3.84 -0.74
N LEU A 133 -6.95 4.74 -1.68
CA LEU A 133 -6.19 5.96 -1.44
C LEU A 133 -6.84 6.92 -0.45
N ASP A 134 -8.16 6.90 -0.29
CA ASP A 134 -8.87 7.68 0.74
C ASP A 134 -8.40 7.34 2.16
N SER A 135 -8.04 6.08 2.40
CA SER A 135 -7.47 5.61 3.68
C SER A 135 -5.94 5.67 3.72
N LEU A 136 -5.26 5.77 2.58
CA LEU A 136 -3.78 5.76 2.49
C LEU A 136 -3.17 7.16 2.30
N GLN A 137 -3.98 8.20 2.06
CA GLN A 137 -3.53 9.57 1.84
C GLN A 137 -2.75 10.12 3.05
N GLY A 138 -1.66 10.82 2.75
CA GLY A 138 -0.82 11.42 3.80
C GLY A 138 0.07 10.42 4.54
N GLN A 139 0.06 9.16 4.14
CA GLN A 139 0.83 8.07 4.73
C GLN A 139 1.88 7.53 3.77
N ARG A 140 2.76 6.71 4.30
CA ARG A 140 3.66 5.85 3.56
C ARG A 140 3.18 4.40 3.69
N VAL A 141 3.07 3.71 2.57
CA VAL A 141 2.88 2.26 2.50
C VAL A 141 4.24 1.65 2.18
N LEU A 142 4.79 0.86 3.06
CA LEU A 142 6.02 0.09 2.86
C LEU A 142 5.65 -1.38 2.73
N ILE A 143 6.04 -1.99 1.63
CA ILE A 143 5.89 -3.42 1.37
C ILE A 143 7.30 -4.04 1.36
N ASP A 144 7.54 -4.96 2.28
CA ASP A 144 8.76 -5.75 2.36
C ASP A 144 8.44 -7.16 1.87
N PHE A 145 8.85 -7.46 0.64
CA PHE A 145 8.55 -8.73 0.00
C PHE A 145 9.37 -9.87 0.60
N SER A 146 10.57 -9.58 1.11
CA SER A 146 11.44 -10.58 1.72
C SER A 146 10.90 -11.08 3.05
N LYS A 147 10.20 -10.21 3.80
CA LYS A 147 9.60 -10.52 5.11
C LYS A 147 8.10 -10.83 5.03
N GLY A 148 7.45 -10.56 3.88
CA GLY A 148 6.01 -10.72 3.73
C GLY A 148 5.20 -9.79 4.63
N VAL A 149 5.67 -8.56 4.87
CA VAL A 149 5.00 -7.58 5.74
C VAL A 149 4.64 -6.31 4.99
N ILE A 150 3.55 -5.67 5.44
CA ILE A 150 3.17 -4.33 5.02
C ILE A 150 3.16 -3.42 6.25
N LEU A 151 3.73 -2.25 6.11
CA LEU A 151 3.73 -1.20 7.12
C LEU A 151 3.02 0.03 6.56
N VAL A 152 2.05 0.56 7.29
CA VAL A 152 1.32 1.78 6.91
C VAL A 152 1.44 2.77 8.06
N ASN A 153 2.20 3.83 7.86
CA ASN A 153 2.37 4.89 8.86
C ASN A 153 2.93 6.17 8.20
N ASP A 154 3.21 7.20 8.99
CA ASP A 154 3.99 8.32 8.48
C ASP A 154 5.45 7.91 8.18
N ALA A 155 6.09 8.65 7.27
CA ALA A 155 7.44 8.33 6.82
C ALA A 155 8.49 8.34 7.94
N LYS A 156 8.30 9.19 8.96
CA LYS A 156 9.24 9.33 10.09
C LYS A 156 9.19 8.09 10.98
N THR A 157 8.00 7.62 11.28
CA THR A 157 7.75 6.40 12.07
C THR A 157 8.31 5.16 11.35
N LEU A 158 8.21 5.11 10.00
CA LEU A 158 8.76 4.03 9.18
C LEU A 158 10.27 4.19 8.86
N GLY A 159 11.05 4.80 9.76
CA GLY A 159 12.50 4.89 9.62
C GLY A 159 12.99 5.98 8.65
N GLY A 160 12.09 6.83 8.14
CA GLY A 160 12.43 7.91 7.21
C GLY A 160 12.83 7.40 5.83
N ASN A 161 13.85 8.02 5.25
CA ASN A 161 14.29 7.73 3.87
C ASN A 161 15.58 6.90 3.81
N ARG A 162 16.04 6.39 4.95
CA ARG A 162 17.30 5.64 5.03
C ARG A 162 17.13 4.20 4.56
N GLY A 163 18.16 3.67 3.92
CA GLY A 163 18.24 2.27 3.52
C GLY A 163 17.43 1.91 2.28
N PHE A 164 17.06 2.90 1.44
CA PHE A 164 16.53 2.67 0.11
C PHE A 164 17.58 3.02 -0.93
N ASP A 165 17.73 2.16 -1.94
CA ASP A 165 18.72 2.34 -3.00
C ASP A 165 18.32 3.44 -3.96
N ILE A 166 17.04 3.54 -4.29
CA ILE A 166 16.52 4.44 -5.32
C ILE A 166 15.27 5.16 -4.84
N VAL A 167 15.22 6.48 -5.12
CA VAL A 167 14.09 7.35 -4.76
C VAL A 167 13.60 8.11 -5.98
N VAL A 168 12.37 7.85 -6.39
CA VAL A 168 11.74 8.46 -7.55
C VAL A 168 10.68 9.47 -7.12
N THR A 169 10.70 10.67 -7.70
CA THR A 169 9.64 11.65 -7.50
C THR A 169 8.50 11.41 -8.49
N ALA A 170 7.28 11.29 -7.97
CA ALA A 170 6.09 11.08 -8.77
C ALA A 170 5.21 12.34 -8.84
N ARG A 171 4.36 12.42 -9.87
CA ARG A 171 3.31 13.42 -9.98
C ARG A 171 2.02 12.86 -9.40
N ARG A 172 1.30 13.67 -8.63
CA ARG A 172 -0.01 13.27 -8.09
C ARG A 172 -1.13 13.65 -9.05
N ARG A 173 -1.98 12.67 -9.39
CA ARG A 173 -3.19 12.90 -10.18
C ARG A 173 -4.33 12.01 -9.67
N SER A 174 -5.46 12.59 -9.38
CA SER A 174 -6.61 11.88 -8.79
C SER A 174 -6.25 10.99 -7.60
N GLY A 175 -5.32 11.47 -6.75
CA GLY A 175 -4.81 10.70 -5.60
C GLY A 175 -3.63 9.76 -5.92
N GLN A 176 -3.52 9.26 -7.15
CA GLN A 176 -2.48 8.33 -7.56
C GLN A 176 -1.13 9.02 -7.82
N LEU A 177 -0.05 8.28 -7.62
CA LEU A 177 1.31 8.72 -7.91
C LEU A 177 1.75 8.16 -9.28
N ILE A 178 2.14 9.05 -10.18
CA ILE A 178 2.53 8.73 -11.54
C ILE A 178 4.00 9.06 -11.74
N VAL A 179 4.82 8.06 -12.07
CA VAL A 179 6.20 8.22 -12.50
C VAL A 179 6.22 8.54 -13.99
N THR A 180 6.79 9.67 -14.38
CA THR A 180 6.76 10.17 -15.76
C THR A 180 8.03 9.96 -16.55
N ASP A 181 9.14 9.61 -15.90
CA ASP A 181 10.45 9.44 -16.52
C ASP A 181 10.86 7.97 -16.71
N ALA A 182 9.87 7.07 -16.67
CA ALA A 182 10.08 5.66 -16.98
C ALA A 182 10.15 5.41 -18.50
N LYS A 183 10.80 4.31 -18.87
CA LYS A 183 10.89 3.83 -20.27
C LYS A 183 10.61 2.33 -20.30
N ILE A 184 9.78 1.88 -21.23
CA ILE A 184 9.57 0.47 -21.53
C ILE A 184 10.08 0.19 -22.94
N ASP A 185 11.07 -0.68 -23.06
CA ASP A 185 11.77 -0.98 -24.33
C ASP A 185 12.17 0.28 -25.10
N GLY A 186 12.65 1.32 -24.39
CA GLY A 186 13.06 2.59 -24.95
C GLY A 186 11.93 3.61 -25.16
N VAL A 187 10.66 3.22 -25.10
CA VAL A 187 9.50 4.12 -25.21
C VAL A 187 9.22 4.76 -23.86
N ARG A 188 9.14 6.10 -23.82
CA ARG A 188 8.74 6.81 -22.59
C ARG A 188 7.32 6.44 -22.20
N VAL A 189 7.12 6.12 -20.93
CA VAL A 189 5.84 5.66 -20.40
C VAL A 189 5.54 6.31 -19.04
N SER A 190 4.27 6.62 -18.80
CA SER A 190 3.78 7.00 -17.45
C SER A 190 3.45 5.74 -16.66
N VAL A 191 4.10 5.53 -15.53
CA VAL A 191 3.92 4.34 -14.68
C VAL A 191 3.15 4.70 -13.42
N ILE A 192 2.11 3.94 -13.13
CA ILE A 192 1.31 3.98 -11.90
C ILE A 192 1.61 2.69 -11.14
N ILE A 193 1.97 2.79 -9.87
CA ILE A 193 2.15 1.61 -9.00
C ILE A 193 0.77 1.14 -8.55
N ASP A 194 0.45 -0.11 -8.85
CA ASP A 194 -0.87 -0.70 -8.59
C ASP A 194 -0.74 -2.01 -7.81
N THR A 195 -0.87 -1.91 -6.49
CA THR A 195 -0.79 -3.08 -5.59
C THR A 195 -2.07 -3.92 -5.58
N GLY A 196 -3.15 -3.43 -6.21
CA GLY A 196 -4.40 -4.16 -6.41
C GLY A 196 -4.41 -5.07 -7.64
N ALA A 197 -3.47 -4.86 -8.59
CA ALA A 197 -3.35 -5.66 -9.81
C ALA A 197 -2.28 -6.74 -9.67
N GLU A 198 -2.57 -7.96 -10.14
CA GLU A 198 -1.59 -9.04 -10.23
C GLU A 198 -0.59 -8.77 -11.37
N TYR A 199 -1.10 -8.50 -12.57
CA TYR A 199 -0.31 -8.27 -13.77
C TYR A 199 -0.27 -6.80 -14.13
N SER A 200 0.80 -6.41 -14.84
CA SER A 200 0.92 -5.06 -15.39
C SER A 200 -0.04 -4.85 -16.56
N ILE A 201 -0.73 -3.70 -16.57
CA ILE A 201 -1.74 -3.36 -17.58
C ILE A 201 -1.28 -2.12 -18.33
N GLY A 202 -1.15 -2.25 -19.65
CA GLY A 202 -0.81 -1.16 -20.56
C GLY A 202 -2.03 -0.65 -21.33
N ASN A 203 -2.03 0.64 -21.67
CA ASN A 203 -3.06 1.19 -22.55
C ASN A 203 -2.74 0.94 -24.04
N ARG A 204 -3.71 1.18 -24.93
CA ARG A 204 -3.52 1.04 -26.38
C ARG A 204 -2.47 1.98 -26.94
N ALA A 205 -2.33 3.19 -26.42
CA ALA A 205 -1.28 4.13 -26.84
C ALA A 205 0.13 3.58 -26.58
N LEU A 206 0.32 2.83 -25.48
CA LEU A 206 1.57 2.13 -25.20
C LEU A 206 1.78 0.96 -26.18
N GLN A 207 0.75 0.14 -26.41
CA GLN A 207 0.80 -0.97 -27.34
C GLN A 207 1.20 -0.48 -28.75
N ASP A 208 0.57 0.60 -29.23
CA ASP A 208 0.85 1.20 -30.53
C ASP A 208 2.27 1.73 -30.64
N ALA A 209 2.80 2.34 -29.56
CA ALA A 209 4.16 2.85 -29.53
C ALA A 209 5.22 1.73 -29.55
N LEU A 210 4.84 0.51 -29.10
CA LEU A 210 5.71 -0.66 -29.03
C LEU A 210 5.56 -1.62 -30.24
N ARG A 211 5.10 -1.17 -31.37
CA ARG A 211 4.59 -1.84 -32.59
C ARG A 211 5.21 -3.18 -33.03
N ASN A 212 6.39 -3.56 -32.57
CA ASN A 212 7.13 -4.74 -33.04
C ASN A 212 7.36 -5.78 -31.92
N ARG A 213 6.41 -5.97 -31.00
CA ARG A 213 6.54 -6.94 -29.92
C ARG A 213 5.86 -8.26 -30.27
N SER A 214 6.49 -9.37 -29.87
CA SER A 214 5.94 -10.70 -30.08
C SER A 214 4.64 -10.85 -29.25
N PRO A 215 3.47 -11.04 -29.90
CA PRO A 215 2.25 -11.34 -29.20
C PRO A 215 2.42 -12.62 -28.37
N GLN A 216 1.93 -12.61 -27.16
CA GLN A 216 1.91 -13.79 -26.26
C GLN A 216 0.52 -14.41 -26.16
N GLY A 217 -0.45 -13.90 -26.94
CA GLY A 217 -1.83 -14.32 -26.93
C GLY A 217 -2.76 -13.25 -26.35
N GLN A 218 -3.87 -13.69 -25.79
CA GLN A 218 -4.88 -12.83 -25.17
C GLN A 218 -5.31 -13.39 -23.82
N ALA A 219 -5.77 -12.52 -22.94
CA ALA A 219 -6.34 -12.89 -21.64
C ALA A 219 -7.56 -12.04 -21.31
N MET A 220 -8.47 -12.59 -20.53
CA MET A 220 -9.58 -11.85 -19.96
C MET A 220 -9.14 -11.19 -18.67
N LEU A 221 -9.18 -9.87 -18.62
CA LEU A 221 -9.01 -9.10 -17.38
C LEU A 221 -10.37 -8.94 -16.71
N ARG A 222 -10.47 -9.39 -15.45
CA ARG A 222 -11.67 -9.25 -14.64
C ARG A 222 -11.53 -8.07 -13.69
N SER A 223 -12.53 -7.20 -13.70
CA SER A 223 -12.64 -6.09 -12.76
C SER A 223 -13.20 -6.55 -11.41
N VAL A 224 -12.92 -5.79 -10.36
CA VAL A 224 -13.55 -5.94 -9.02
C VAL A 224 -15.09 -5.76 -9.06
N THR A 225 -15.65 -5.24 -10.16
CA THR A 225 -17.10 -5.18 -10.42
C THR A 225 -17.65 -6.45 -11.07
N GLY A 226 -16.80 -7.43 -11.42
CA GLY A 226 -17.16 -8.64 -12.16
C GLY A 226 -17.22 -8.47 -13.68
N GLN A 227 -17.05 -7.25 -14.20
CA GLN A 227 -16.95 -7.00 -15.64
C GLN A 227 -15.63 -7.54 -16.19
N GLU A 228 -15.61 -7.90 -17.46
CA GLU A 228 -14.44 -8.49 -18.13
C GLU A 228 -14.10 -7.71 -19.39
N ILE A 229 -12.81 -7.58 -19.69
CA ILE A 229 -12.29 -6.98 -20.91
C ILE A 229 -11.20 -7.87 -21.50
N LEU A 230 -11.22 -8.07 -22.81
CA LEU A 230 -10.18 -8.80 -23.51
C LEU A 230 -8.93 -7.91 -23.64
N ALA A 231 -7.78 -8.45 -23.25
CA ALA A 231 -6.49 -7.80 -23.35
C ALA A 231 -5.54 -8.61 -24.24
N ASP A 232 -4.75 -7.91 -25.04
CA ASP A 232 -3.66 -8.52 -25.80
C ASP A 232 -2.43 -8.64 -24.90
N LEU A 233 -1.80 -9.80 -24.86
CA LEU A 233 -0.60 -10.03 -24.07
C LEU A 233 0.64 -9.84 -24.92
N ALA A 234 1.62 -9.09 -24.41
CA ALA A 234 2.96 -9.05 -25.01
C ALA A 234 4.02 -8.91 -23.92
N LEU A 235 5.20 -9.45 -24.22
CA LEU A 235 6.37 -9.39 -23.34
C LEU A 235 7.22 -8.17 -23.71
N ALA A 236 7.39 -7.24 -22.79
CA ALA A 236 8.40 -6.19 -22.87
C ALA A 236 9.72 -6.71 -22.29
N ARG A 237 10.82 -6.44 -22.97
CA ARG A 237 12.15 -6.90 -22.51
C ARG A 237 12.63 -6.16 -21.28
N SER A 238 12.34 -4.86 -21.21
CA SER A 238 12.79 -4.04 -20.09
C SER A 238 11.82 -2.90 -19.80
N LEU A 239 11.53 -2.69 -18.51
CA LEU A 239 10.94 -1.47 -17.97
C LEU A 239 12.00 -0.81 -17.08
N MET A 240 12.41 0.42 -17.43
CA MET A 240 13.34 1.24 -16.66
C MET A 240 12.57 2.29 -15.87
N ILE A 241 12.76 2.33 -14.57
CA ILE A 241 12.28 3.39 -13.68
C ILE A 241 13.50 3.95 -12.96
N ASP A 242 13.97 5.13 -13.39
CA ASP A 242 15.27 5.66 -12.98
C ASP A 242 16.39 4.62 -13.27
N ASN A 243 17.11 4.17 -12.27
CA ASN A 243 18.16 3.15 -12.37
C ASN A 243 17.69 1.71 -12.12
N ILE A 244 16.37 1.50 -11.93
CA ILE A 244 15.80 0.16 -11.76
C ILE A 244 15.40 -0.40 -13.10
N GLN A 245 15.80 -1.65 -13.35
CA GLN A 245 15.37 -2.41 -14.50
C GLN A 245 14.51 -3.61 -14.09
N PHE A 246 13.27 -3.62 -14.56
CA PHE A 246 12.43 -4.82 -14.57
C PHE A 246 12.60 -5.52 -15.91
N SER A 247 12.94 -6.80 -15.90
CA SER A 247 13.16 -7.59 -17.11
C SER A 247 11.97 -8.53 -17.38
N ASN A 248 11.67 -8.75 -18.66
CA ASN A 248 10.63 -9.68 -19.10
C ASN A 248 9.23 -9.36 -18.49
N VAL A 249 8.84 -8.09 -18.57
CA VAL A 249 7.56 -7.61 -18.06
C VAL A 249 6.43 -8.08 -18.99
N LEU A 250 5.54 -8.93 -18.49
CA LEU A 250 4.34 -9.34 -19.22
C LEU A 250 3.27 -8.26 -19.06
N VAL A 251 2.88 -7.64 -20.17
CA VAL A 251 1.90 -6.55 -20.19
C VAL A 251 0.62 -7.00 -20.87
N ALA A 252 -0.51 -6.77 -20.19
CA ALA A 252 -1.85 -6.94 -20.75
C ALA A 252 -2.35 -5.59 -21.28
N TYR A 253 -2.50 -5.46 -22.60
CA TYR A 253 -2.92 -4.23 -23.26
C TYR A 253 -4.43 -4.19 -23.45
N ALA A 254 -5.08 -3.20 -22.85
CA ALA A 254 -6.52 -3.03 -22.95
C ALA A 254 -6.91 -1.54 -23.02
N ASP A 255 -8.12 -1.29 -23.55
CA ASP A 255 -8.76 0.03 -23.47
C ASP A 255 -9.45 0.18 -22.10
N SER A 256 -8.65 0.30 -21.08
CA SER A 256 -9.10 0.30 -19.69
C SER A 256 -9.52 1.71 -19.24
N PRO A 257 -10.75 1.90 -18.71
CA PRO A 257 -11.29 3.20 -18.33
C PRO A 257 -10.46 4.01 -17.34
N PRO A 258 -9.73 3.44 -16.35
CA PRO A 258 -8.86 4.18 -15.45
C PRO A 258 -7.84 5.09 -16.15
N PHE A 259 -7.30 4.68 -17.31
CA PHE A 259 -6.38 5.54 -18.08
C PHE A 259 -7.04 6.84 -18.51
N LYS A 260 -8.32 6.80 -18.91
CA LYS A 260 -9.10 7.98 -19.28
C LYS A 260 -9.36 8.89 -18.07
N VAL A 261 -9.71 8.31 -16.92
CA VAL A 261 -9.89 9.06 -15.66
C VAL A 261 -8.62 9.80 -15.27
N LEU A 262 -7.46 9.18 -15.49
CA LEU A 262 -6.15 9.78 -15.26
C LEU A 262 -5.69 10.69 -16.41
N GLY A 263 -6.46 10.80 -17.53
CA GLY A 263 -6.10 11.54 -18.75
C GLY A 263 -4.80 11.06 -19.37
N LEU A 264 -4.60 9.74 -19.33
CA LEU A 264 -3.47 9.02 -19.89
C LEU A 264 -3.87 8.13 -21.08
N ASP A 265 -5.13 8.13 -21.48
CA ASP A 265 -5.70 7.28 -22.55
C ASP A 265 -5.01 7.46 -23.91
N LYS A 266 -4.48 8.66 -24.18
CA LYS A 266 -3.78 9.03 -25.44
C LYS A 266 -2.26 9.08 -25.35
N LYS A 267 -1.69 8.69 -24.23
CA LYS A 267 -0.23 8.69 -24.01
C LYS A 267 0.20 7.33 -23.48
N PRO A 268 1.38 6.82 -23.85
CA PRO A 268 1.89 5.57 -23.30
C PRO A 268 1.81 5.56 -21.77
N ALA A 269 1.03 4.61 -21.22
CA ALA A 269 0.85 4.46 -19.78
C ALA A 269 0.71 2.99 -19.37
N LEU A 270 1.17 2.70 -18.14
CA LEU A 270 1.25 1.38 -17.55
C LEU A 270 0.83 1.43 -16.08
N PHE A 271 -0.08 0.56 -15.67
CA PHE A 271 -0.21 0.15 -14.27
C PHE A 271 0.78 -0.98 -14.02
N LEU A 272 1.72 -0.77 -13.10
CA LEU A 272 2.72 -1.77 -12.71
C LEU A 272 2.14 -2.65 -11.60
N GLY A 273 1.94 -3.94 -11.91
CA GLY A 273 1.31 -4.90 -11.02
C GLY A 273 2.26 -5.59 -10.06
N MET A 274 1.69 -6.35 -9.12
CA MET A 274 2.40 -7.01 -8.02
C MET A 274 3.41 -8.04 -8.50
N ARG A 275 3.12 -8.78 -9.58
CA ARG A 275 4.04 -9.78 -10.13
C ARG A 275 5.42 -9.20 -10.45
N ASP A 276 5.46 -8.03 -11.09
CA ASP A 276 6.72 -7.39 -11.45
C ASP A 276 7.37 -6.75 -10.21
N MET A 277 6.58 -6.15 -9.32
CA MET A 277 7.09 -5.54 -8.08
C MET A 277 7.71 -6.54 -7.10
N ARG A 278 7.33 -7.83 -7.14
CA ARG A 278 7.94 -8.89 -6.31
C ARG A 278 9.41 -9.19 -6.65
N SER A 279 9.92 -8.66 -7.76
CA SER A 279 11.36 -8.71 -8.06
C SER A 279 12.19 -7.75 -7.21
N LEU A 280 11.54 -6.85 -6.47
CA LEU A 280 12.16 -5.95 -5.51
C LEU A 280 12.29 -6.64 -4.14
N GLU A 281 13.21 -6.18 -3.31
CA GLU A 281 13.23 -6.54 -1.89
C GLU A 281 12.15 -5.78 -1.14
N ARG A 282 12.09 -4.44 -1.35
CA ARG A 282 11.09 -3.56 -0.73
C ARG A 282 10.65 -2.45 -1.68
N ILE A 283 9.42 -1.99 -1.48
CA ILE A 283 8.91 -0.75 -2.08
C ILE A 283 8.21 0.08 -1.02
N ALA A 284 8.47 1.39 -0.99
CA ALA A 284 7.71 2.31 -0.15
C ALA A 284 7.07 3.41 -1.00
N ILE A 285 5.76 3.59 -0.86
CA ILE A 285 4.96 4.58 -1.57
C ILE A 285 4.55 5.65 -0.56
N ASP A 286 5.14 6.83 -0.67
CA ASP A 286 4.91 7.97 0.23
C ASP A 286 3.98 8.98 -0.43
N PHE A 287 2.70 8.93 -0.05
CA PHE A 287 1.68 9.82 -0.58
C PHE A 287 1.82 11.26 -0.08
N SER A 288 2.47 11.47 1.07
CA SER A 288 2.68 12.81 1.64
C SER A 288 3.74 13.59 0.87
N THR A 289 4.88 12.96 0.59
CA THR A 289 6.01 13.57 -0.13
C THR A 289 5.99 13.34 -1.64
N ARG A 290 5.08 12.50 -2.13
CA ARG A 290 4.95 12.09 -3.54
C ARG A 290 6.22 11.42 -4.05
N LYS A 291 6.79 10.55 -3.24
CA LYS A 291 8.00 9.80 -3.58
C LYS A 291 7.72 8.30 -3.51
N ILE A 292 8.38 7.57 -4.36
CA ILE A 292 8.40 6.11 -4.36
C ILE A 292 9.85 5.69 -4.13
N TYR A 293 10.04 4.82 -3.19
CA TYR A 293 11.33 4.32 -2.76
C TYR A 293 11.42 2.85 -3.11
N PHE A 294 12.53 2.45 -3.66
CA PHE A 294 12.77 1.08 -4.10
C PHE A 294 14.04 0.55 -3.45
N ASP A 295 14.01 -0.73 -3.17
CA ASP A 295 15.15 -1.48 -2.65
C ASP A 295 15.28 -2.77 -3.44
N MET A 296 16.47 -2.99 -3.97
CA MET A 296 16.76 -4.14 -4.81
C MET A 296 17.34 -5.26 -3.98
N PRO A 297 17.12 -6.54 -4.31
CA PRO A 297 17.83 -7.63 -3.67
C PRO A 297 19.35 -7.46 -3.78
N ASP A 298 20.09 -7.76 -2.69
CA ASP A 298 21.54 -7.57 -2.61
C ASP A 298 22.34 -8.18 -3.80
N ALA A 299 21.82 -9.25 -4.40
CA ALA A 299 22.41 -9.90 -5.56
C ALA A 299 22.34 -9.04 -6.86
N ALA A 300 21.50 -8.01 -6.90
CA ALA A 300 21.35 -7.16 -8.11
C ALA A 300 22.51 -6.19 -8.32
N PHE A 301 23.32 -5.94 -7.28
CA PHE A 301 24.50 -5.06 -7.32
C PHE A 301 25.83 -5.83 -7.42
N ALA A 302 25.78 -7.16 -7.55
CA ALA A 302 26.99 -8.02 -7.57
C ALA A 302 27.58 -8.27 -8.96
N ASN A 303 27.26 -7.45 -9.99
CA ASN A 303 27.84 -7.53 -11.34
C ASN A 303 28.48 -6.23 -11.77
#